data_5fd5ed508023562f407e840c7471d658
#
_entry.id   5fd5ed508023562f407e840c7471d658
#
_cell.length_a   1.000
_cell.length_b   1.000
_cell.length_c   1.000
_cell.angle_alpha   90.00
_cell.angle_beta   90.00
_cell.angle_gamma   90.00
#
_symmetry.space_group_name_H-M   'P 1'
#
loop_
_entity.id
_entity.type
_entity.pdbx_description
1 polymer ?
#
loop_
_entity_poly.entity_id
_entity_poly.type
_entity_poly.pdbx_seq_one_letter_code
_entity_poly.pdbx_strand_id
1 'polypeptide(L)'
;MSPAASADGAPLRHNYTAELEQLALQVEMMGVLVDQNLERMREVLLTGSESVALEAIATDDRIDAMNVSLMERCYELLRREAPVASDLRLIVSVLRVTPELERIGDLALRVVKTYPDQDLLRSVPRAFDVLETMADHSIDRYREALRAWSALDLDVANRAAAETPAGLASSQLVEALLAYDGPDGVAVTLRTMVAGQALDRIADHAAVLGARVRYLITGDPDHLAAEVR
;
A
#
# COMPACT_ATOMS: atom_id res chain seq x y z
N MET A 1 6.65 -58.32 13.59
CA MET A 1 6.44 -57.10 14.38
C MET A 1 6.57 -55.92 13.41
N SER A 2 5.43 -55.40 12.96
CA SER A 2 5.39 -54.20 12.14
C SER A 2 5.38 -52.95 13.05
N PRO A 3 6.13 -51.89 12.75
CA PRO A 3 6.00 -50.65 13.52
C PRO A 3 4.75 -49.88 13.03
N ALA A 4 3.91 -49.52 13.97
CA ALA A 4 2.76 -48.67 13.74
C ALA A 4 3.22 -47.30 13.22
N ALA A 5 2.71 -46.91 12.07
CA ALA A 5 2.86 -45.55 11.55
C ALA A 5 2.10 -44.60 12.48
N SER A 6 2.78 -43.58 12.97
CA SER A 6 2.25 -42.55 13.87
C SER A 6 1.16 -41.74 13.21
N ALA A 7 -0.06 -41.81 13.76
CA ALA A 7 -1.25 -41.04 13.33
C ALA A 7 -1.24 -39.59 13.86
N ASP A 8 -0.13 -39.11 14.41
CA ASP A 8 -0.06 -37.81 15.12
C ASP A 8 0.23 -36.58 14.22
N GLY A 9 0.55 -36.77 12.95
CA GLY A 9 0.91 -35.66 12.07
C GLY A 9 -0.26 -34.90 11.43
N ALA A 10 -1.43 -35.51 11.33
CA ALA A 10 -2.57 -34.93 10.59
C ALA A 10 -3.21 -33.70 11.28
N PRO A 11 -3.48 -33.70 12.60
CA PRO A 11 -4.10 -32.53 13.26
C PRO A 11 -3.15 -31.32 13.36
N LEU A 12 -1.85 -31.53 13.54
CA LEU A 12 -0.84 -30.47 13.61
C LEU A 12 -0.71 -29.73 12.25
N ARG A 13 -0.69 -30.49 11.17
CA ARG A 13 -0.61 -29.92 9.81
C ARG A 13 -1.86 -29.16 9.40
N HIS A 14 -3.02 -29.60 9.87
CA HIS A 14 -4.29 -28.89 9.61
C HIS A 14 -4.35 -27.56 10.35
N ASN A 15 -3.88 -27.49 11.59
CA ASN A 15 -3.79 -26.23 12.33
C ASN A 15 -2.82 -25.25 11.67
N TYR A 16 -1.69 -25.70 11.17
CA TYR A 16 -0.70 -24.86 10.49
C TYR A 16 -1.24 -24.25 9.18
N THR A 17 -1.94 -25.05 8.36
CA THR A 17 -2.59 -24.54 7.13
C THR A 17 -3.61 -23.46 7.45
N ALA A 18 -4.45 -23.66 8.46
CA ALA A 18 -5.42 -22.66 8.90
C ALA A 18 -4.75 -21.37 9.42
N GLU A 19 -3.59 -21.46 10.08
CA GLU A 19 -2.82 -20.30 10.52
C GLU A 19 -2.27 -19.51 9.33
N LEU A 20 -1.82 -20.17 8.25
CA LEU A 20 -1.37 -19.51 7.02
C LEU A 20 -2.52 -18.82 6.27
N GLU A 21 -3.68 -19.47 6.16
CA GLU A 21 -4.89 -18.89 5.57
C GLU A 21 -5.33 -17.64 6.35
N GLN A 22 -5.31 -17.73 7.69
CA GLN A 22 -5.65 -16.60 8.55
C GLN A 22 -4.64 -15.46 8.42
N LEU A 23 -3.35 -15.75 8.24
CA LEU A 23 -2.32 -14.75 8.01
C LEU A 23 -2.59 -13.99 6.70
N ALA A 24 -2.89 -14.69 5.60
CA ALA A 24 -3.23 -14.08 4.33
C ALA A 24 -4.49 -13.18 4.41
N LEU A 25 -5.53 -13.66 5.11
CA LEU A 25 -6.75 -12.89 5.35
C LEU A 25 -6.49 -11.61 6.18
N GLN A 26 -5.61 -11.67 7.17
CA GLN A 26 -5.26 -10.49 7.96
C GLN A 26 -4.53 -9.42 7.14
N VAL A 27 -3.69 -9.82 6.17
CA VAL A 27 -3.09 -8.88 5.21
C VAL A 27 -4.17 -8.21 4.36
N GLU A 28 -5.16 -8.97 3.88
CA GLU A 28 -6.29 -8.41 3.14
C GLU A 28 -7.10 -7.40 3.98
N MET A 29 -7.36 -7.73 5.25
CA MET A 29 -8.04 -6.82 6.18
C MET A 29 -7.24 -5.52 6.40
N MET A 30 -5.91 -5.60 6.54
CA MET A 30 -5.04 -4.43 6.60
C MET A 30 -5.15 -3.61 5.30
N GLY A 31 -5.13 -4.28 4.14
CA GLY A 31 -5.31 -3.65 2.84
C GLY A 31 -6.64 -2.89 2.71
N VAL A 32 -7.72 -3.44 3.23
CA VAL A 32 -9.03 -2.74 3.25
C VAL A 32 -8.99 -1.48 4.13
N LEU A 33 -8.29 -1.51 5.27
CA LEU A 33 -8.12 -0.31 6.10
C LEU A 33 -7.31 0.78 5.38
N VAL A 34 -6.28 0.39 4.65
CA VAL A 34 -5.49 1.32 3.81
C VAL A 34 -6.36 1.90 2.69
N ASP A 35 -7.18 1.10 2.00
CA ASP A 35 -8.12 1.60 0.96
C ASP A 35 -9.10 2.63 1.53
N GLN A 36 -9.67 2.36 2.71
CA GLN A 36 -10.54 3.32 3.39
C GLN A 36 -9.80 4.62 3.74
N ASN A 37 -8.53 4.54 4.12
CA ASN A 37 -7.72 5.70 4.44
C ASN A 37 -7.34 6.51 3.18
N LEU A 38 -7.12 5.84 2.06
CA LEU A 38 -6.91 6.49 0.77
C LEU A 38 -8.16 7.24 0.30
N GLU A 39 -9.36 6.69 0.51
CA GLU A 39 -10.62 7.42 0.21
C GLU A 39 -10.79 8.63 1.12
N ARG A 40 -10.47 8.51 2.42
CA ARG A 40 -10.49 9.68 3.31
C ARG A 40 -9.46 10.73 2.89
N MET A 41 -8.27 10.32 2.48
CA MET A 41 -7.25 11.22 1.93
C MET A 41 -7.80 12.01 0.74
N ARG A 42 -8.47 11.31 -0.21
CA ARG A 42 -9.11 11.93 -1.36
C ARG A 42 -10.20 12.92 -0.92
N GLU A 43 -11.07 12.55 -0.01
CA GLU A 43 -12.11 13.42 0.52
C GLU A 43 -11.53 14.66 1.21
N VAL A 44 -10.49 14.50 2.02
CA VAL A 44 -9.79 15.61 2.67
C VAL A 44 -9.14 16.53 1.64
N LEU A 45 -8.48 15.97 0.62
CA LEU A 45 -7.90 16.75 -0.48
C LEU A 45 -8.98 17.58 -1.21
N LEU A 46 -10.18 17.00 -1.40
CA LEU A 46 -11.29 17.67 -2.11
C LEU A 46 -12.03 18.68 -1.23
N THR A 47 -12.16 18.46 0.05
CA THR A 47 -13.09 19.22 0.91
C THR A 47 -12.40 20.04 2.00
N GLY A 48 -11.19 19.67 2.39
CA GLY A 48 -10.51 20.23 3.58
C GLY A 48 -11.15 19.81 4.90
N SER A 49 -11.97 18.74 4.92
CA SER A 49 -12.73 18.31 6.10
C SER A 49 -11.82 17.87 7.24
N GLU A 50 -11.79 18.64 8.32
CA GLU A 50 -11.05 18.30 9.55
C GLU A 50 -11.57 17.03 10.21
N SER A 51 -12.88 16.79 10.21
CA SER A 51 -13.46 15.59 10.81
C SER A 51 -12.99 14.32 10.10
N VAL A 52 -12.95 14.33 8.77
CA VAL A 52 -12.44 13.21 7.97
C VAL A 52 -10.92 13.05 8.14
N ALA A 53 -10.19 14.16 8.27
CA ALA A 53 -8.75 14.11 8.56
C ALA A 53 -8.46 13.43 9.90
N LEU A 54 -9.22 13.74 10.95
CA LEU A 54 -9.08 13.10 12.26
C LEU A 54 -9.44 11.60 12.23
N GLU A 55 -10.44 11.20 11.46
CA GLU A 55 -10.77 9.79 11.24
C GLU A 55 -9.65 9.04 10.51
N ALA A 56 -9.02 9.68 9.52
CA ALA A 56 -7.89 9.10 8.80
C ALA A 56 -6.70 8.86 9.75
N ILE A 57 -6.37 9.83 10.61
CA ILE A 57 -5.32 9.73 11.62
C ILE A 57 -5.60 8.57 12.58
N ALA A 58 -6.82 8.47 13.12
CA ALA A 58 -7.19 7.39 14.03
C ALA A 58 -7.20 5.98 13.36
N THR A 59 -7.40 5.92 12.05
CA THR A 59 -7.34 4.66 11.30
C THR A 59 -5.90 4.20 11.10
N ASP A 60 -4.96 5.12 10.95
CA ASP A 60 -3.55 4.84 10.75
C ASP A 60 -2.91 4.13 11.95
N ASP A 61 -3.23 4.54 13.17
CA ASP A 61 -2.81 3.82 14.40
C ASP A 61 -3.19 2.32 14.35
N ARG A 62 -4.32 1.99 13.70
CA ARG A 62 -4.75 0.61 13.53
C ARG A 62 -3.97 -0.13 12.45
N ILE A 63 -3.59 0.56 11.38
CA ILE A 63 -2.74 0.02 10.30
C ILE A 63 -1.38 -0.33 10.88
N ASP A 64 -0.78 0.56 11.67
CA ASP A 64 0.50 0.34 12.36
C ASP A 64 0.44 -0.86 13.30
N ALA A 65 -0.59 -0.92 14.14
CA ALA A 65 -0.78 -2.05 15.05
C ALA A 65 -0.91 -3.39 14.30
N MET A 66 -1.59 -3.40 13.16
CA MET A 66 -1.71 -4.60 12.32
C MET A 66 -0.39 -4.99 11.68
N ASN A 67 0.42 -4.03 11.19
CA ASN A 67 1.76 -4.29 10.65
C ASN A 67 2.63 -5.02 11.68
N VAL A 68 2.71 -4.48 12.91
CA VAL A 68 3.49 -5.10 14.01
C VAL A 68 2.98 -6.50 14.31
N SER A 69 1.67 -6.68 14.48
CA SER A 69 1.06 -7.98 14.81
C SER A 69 1.30 -9.04 13.74
N LEU A 70 1.20 -8.66 12.46
CA LEU A 70 1.45 -9.55 11.32
C LEU A 70 2.91 -9.97 11.24
N MET A 71 3.85 -9.05 11.48
CA MET A 71 5.28 -9.38 11.52
C MET A 71 5.61 -10.34 12.66
N GLU A 72 5.11 -10.08 13.88
CA GLU A 72 5.30 -10.98 15.03
C GLU A 72 4.77 -12.37 14.75
N ARG A 73 3.59 -12.48 14.14
CA ARG A 73 2.99 -13.76 13.77
C ARG A 73 3.82 -14.52 12.73
N CYS A 74 4.37 -13.81 11.73
CA CYS A 74 5.30 -14.41 10.77
C CYS A 74 6.53 -14.99 11.45
N TYR A 75 7.16 -14.25 12.37
CA TYR A 75 8.32 -14.74 13.12
C TYR A 75 7.97 -15.93 14.01
N GLU A 76 6.78 -15.94 14.60
CA GLU A 76 6.34 -17.08 15.41
C GLU A 76 6.14 -18.34 14.55
N LEU A 77 5.51 -18.21 13.38
CA LEU A 77 5.36 -19.32 12.43
C LEU A 77 6.72 -19.87 11.96
N LEU A 78 7.66 -18.99 11.62
CA LEU A 78 9.02 -19.39 11.22
C LEU A 78 9.79 -20.10 12.37
N ARG A 79 9.55 -19.71 13.61
CA ARG A 79 10.21 -20.29 14.78
C ARG A 79 9.66 -21.66 15.17
N ARG A 80 8.34 -21.85 15.03
CA ARG A 80 7.63 -23.07 15.48
C ARG A 80 7.67 -24.17 14.44
N GLU A 81 7.61 -23.78 13.18
CA GLU A 81 7.45 -24.69 12.05
C GLU A 81 8.69 -24.60 11.14
N ALA A 82 8.88 -25.60 10.31
CA ALA A 82 9.88 -25.56 9.24
C ALA A 82 9.19 -25.40 7.88
N PRO A 83 8.68 -24.18 7.54
CA PRO A 83 7.93 -23.96 6.33
C PRO A 83 8.78 -24.22 5.10
N VAL A 84 8.19 -24.84 4.08
CA VAL A 84 8.86 -25.18 2.83
C VAL A 84 8.08 -24.66 1.62
N ALA A 85 8.80 -24.42 0.55
CA ALA A 85 8.22 -24.03 -0.76
C ALA A 85 7.15 -22.93 -0.66
N SER A 86 5.88 -23.24 -0.93
CA SER A 86 4.76 -22.29 -0.96
C SER A 86 4.51 -21.60 0.37
N ASP A 87 4.62 -22.34 1.48
CA ASP A 87 4.33 -21.82 2.81
C ASP A 87 5.38 -20.78 3.22
N LEU A 88 6.65 -21.08 2.96
CA LEU A 88 7.74 -20.13 3.17
C LEU A 88 7.59 -18.89 2.29
N ARG A 89 7.19 -19.06 1.01
CA ARG A 89 6.95 -17.93 0.12
C ARG A 89 5.83 -17.02 0.64
N LEU A 90 4.72 -17.60 1.13
CA LEU A 90 3.63 -16.83 1.71
C LEU A 90 4.11 -16.00 2.90
N ILE A 91 4.79 -16.62 3.88
CA ILE A 91 5.28 -15.90 5.07
C ILE A 91 6.26 -14.79 4.68
N VAL A 92 7.19 -15.06 3.78
CA VAL A 92 8.14 -14.06 3.28
C VAL A 92 7.43 -12.95 2.53
N SER A 93 6.40 -13.27 1.74
CA SER A 93 5.60 -12.26 1.04
C SER A 93 4.84 -11.38 2.02
N VAL A 94 4.25 -11.93 3.08
CA VAL A 94 3.60 -11.15 4.13
C VAL A 94 4.58 -10.19 4.80
N LEU A 95 5.76 -10.67 5.21
CA LEU A 95 6.82 -9.82 5.80
C LEU A 95 7.25 -8.66 4.89
N ARG A 96 7.03 -8.78 3.58
CA ARG A 96 7.38 -7.76 2.60
C ARG A 96 6.22 -6.85 2.21
N VAL A 97 4.99 -7.39 2.21
CA VAL A 97 3.78 -6.68 1.82
C VAL A 97 3.28 -5.76 2.94
N THR A 98 3.33 -6.21 4.18
CA THR A 98 2.78 -5.43 5.30
C THR A 98 3.49 -4.09 5.54
N PRO A 99 4.83 -3.97 5.43
CA PRO A 99 5.49 -2.67 5.50
C PRO A 99 5.17 -1.75 4.31
N GLU A 100 4.87 -2.32 3.13
CA GLU A 100 4.45 -1.50 1.99
C GLU A 100 3.03 -0.94 2.19
N LEU A 101 2.12 -1.74 2.78
CA LEU A 101 0.78 -1.27 3.14
C LEU A 101 0.83 -0.14 4.18
N GLU A 102 1.66 -0.27 5.22
CA GLU A 102 1.88 0.77 6.22
C GLU A 102 2.45 2.06 5.58
N ARG A 103 3.46 1.95 4.72
CA ARG A 103 4.00 3.11 4.01
C ARG A 103 2.98 3.83 3.14
N ILE A 104 2.07 3.10 2.49
CA ILE A 104 0.98 3.70 1.73
C ILE A 104 0.04 4.47 2.68
N GLY A 105 -0.27 3.92 3.86
CA GLY A 105 -1.01 4.61 4.92
C GLY A 105 -0.34 5.91 5.36
N ASP A 106 0.94 5.86 5.69
CA ASP A 106 1.76 7.01 6.07
C ASP A 106 1.78 8.11 4.99
N LEU A 107 1.90 7.72 3.72
CA LEU A 107 1.89 8.66 2.59
C LEU A 107 0.51 9.29 2.42
N ALA A 108 -0.57 8.52 2.59
CA ALA A 108 -1.93 9.04 2.61
C ALA A 108 -2.10 10.07 3.72
N LEU A 109 -1.62 9.78 4.93
CA LEU A 109 -1.63 10.74 6.04
C LEU A 109 -0.83 12.02 5.76
N ARG A 110 0.24 11.92 4.99
CA ARG A 110 1.02 13.12 4.60
C ARG A 110 0.19 14.07 3.75
N VAL A 111 -0.65 13.55 2.87
CA VAL A 111 -1.64 14.35 2.11
C VAL A 111 -2.75 14.85 3.03
N VAL A 112 -3.32 13.99 3.87
CA VAL A 112 -4.36 14.35 4.86
C VAL A 112 -3.91 15.53 5.72
N LYS A 113 -2.68 15.53 6.22
CA LYS A 113 -2.12 16.61 7.09
C LYS A 113 -2.00 17.97 6.38
N THR A 114 -2.29 18.05 5.09
CA THR A 114 -2.39 19.34 4.37
C THR A 114 -3.77 20.01 4.53
N TYR A 115 -4.74 19.40 5.24
CA TYR A 115 -6.10 19.93 5.38
C TYR A 115 -6.18 21.38 5.88
N PRO A 116 -5.29 21.88 6.78
CA PRO A 116 -5.34 23.28 7.21
C PRO A 116 -4.89 24.25 6.11
N ASP A 117 -4.20 23.76 5.09
CA ASP A 117 -3.64 24.56 3.99
C ASP A 117 -4.50 24.47 2.72
N GLN A 118 -5.77 24.06 2.83
CA GLN A 118 -6.68 23.84 1.70
C GLN A 118 -6.80 25.05 0.78
N ASP A 119 -6.87 26.25 1.35
CA ASP A 119 -6.96 27.50 0.57
C ASP A 119 -5.69 27.73 -0.26
N LEU A 120 -4.52 27.37 0.27
CA LEU A 120 -3.26 27.44 -0.47
C LEU A 120 -3.23 26.45 -1.64
N LEU A 121 -3.66 25.20 -1.42
CA LEU A 121 -3.72 24.21 -2.50
C LEU A 121 -4.66 24.64 -3.64
N ARG A 122 -5.79 25.25 -3.30
CA ARG A 122 -6.81 25.74 -4.25
C ARG A 122 -6.45 27.04 -4.93
N SER A 123 -5.44 27.79 -4.45
CA SER A 123 -5.02 29.06 -5.05
C SER A 123 -4.47 28.92 -6.47
N VAL A 124 -4.03 27.70 -6.84
CA VAL A 124 -3.59 27.33 -8.20
C VAL A 124 -4.48 26.24 -8.78
N PRO A 125 -5.62 26.58 -9.38
CA PRO A 125 -6.63 25.60 -9.83
C PRO A 125 -6.05 24.51 -10.72
N ARG A 126 -5.19 24.86 -11.69
CA ARG A 126 -4.54 23.90 -12.59
C ARG A 126 -3.67 22.90 -11.83
N ALA A 127 -2.95 23.32 -10.79
CA ALA A 127 -2.15 22.41 -9.96
C ALA A 127 -3.05 21.53 -9.10
N PHE A 128 -4.16 22.07 -8.61
CA PHE A 128 -5.13 21.33 -7.83
C PHE A 128 -5.82 20.23 -8.66
N ASP A 129 -6.23 20.52 -9.90
CA ASP A 129 -6.79 19.52 -10.84
C ASP A 129 -5.80 18.37 -11.10
N VAL A 130 -4.49 18.68 -11.17
CA VAL A 130 -3.44 17.65 -11.29
C VAL A 130 -3.35 16.80 -10.03
N LEU A 131 -3.40 17.41 -8.83
CA LEU A 131 -3.42 16.65 -7.57
C LEU A 131 -4.63 15.72 -7.48
N GLU A 132 -5.81 16.14 -7.88
CA GLU A 132 -7.01 15.30 -7.93
C GLU A 132 -6.79 14.08 -8.84
N THR A 133 -6.26 14.32 -10.04
CA THR A 133 -5.94 13.24 -11.00
C THR A 133 -4.91 12.28 -10.44
N MET A 134 -3.88 12.78 -9.75
CA MET A 134 -2.84 11.96 -9.11
C MET A 134 -3.44 11.13 -7.96
N ALA A 135 -4.36 11.69 -7.18
CA ALA A 135 -5.03 10.98 -6.10
C ALA A 135 -5.87 9.81 -6.65
N ASP A 136 -6.71 10.07 -7.65
CA ASP A 136 -7.52 9.02 -8.29
C ASP A 136 -6.62 7.91 -8.87
N HIS A 137 -5.56 8.29 -9.59
CA HIS A 137 -4.62 7.33 -10.16
C HIS A 137 -3.93 6.47 -9.08
N SER A 138 -3.46 7.08 -8.00
CA SER A 138 -2.78 6.35 -6.92
C SER A 138 -3.71 5.35 -6.23
N ILE A 139 -4.98 5.71 -6.02
CA ILE A 139 -6.01 4.84 -5.45
C ILE A 139 -6.31 3.66 -6.40
N ASP A 140 -6.48 3.92 -7.69
CA ASP A 140 -6.75 2.88 -8.68
C ASP A 140 -5.60 1.86 -8.75
N ARG A 141 -4.36 2.33 -8.74
CA ARG A 141 -3.15 1.49 -8.71
C ARG A 141 -3.11 0.62 -7.45
N TYR A 142 -3.38 1.23 -6.30
CA TYR A 142 -3.44 0.51 -5.04
C TYR A 142 -4.51 -0.59 -5.05
N ARG A 143 -5.71 -0.28 -5.51
CA ARG A 143 -6.82 -1.24 -5.61
C ARG A 143 -6.52 -2.39 -6.56
N GLU A 144 -5.80 -2.13 -7.64
CA GLU A 144 -5.36 -3.21 -8.54
C GLU A 144 -4.38 -4.15 -7.83
N ALA A 145 -3.43 -3.62 -7.05
CA ALA A 145 -2.50 -4.42 -6.26
C ALA A 145 -3.21 -5.22 -5.16
N LEU A 146 -4.20 -4.63 -4.47
CA LEU A 146 -4.99 -5.33 -3.46
C LEU A 146 -5.84 -6.44 -4.08
N ARG A 147 -6.45 -6.21 -5.24
CA ARG A 147 -7.16 -7.27 -6.00
C ARG A 147 -6.23 -8.41 -6.40
N ALA A 148 -4.98 -8.10 -6.80
CA ALA A 148 -4.00 -9.13 -7.12
C ALA A 148 -3.69 -10.01 -5.90
N TRP A 149 -3.58 -9.44 -4.71
CA TRP A 149 -3.39 -10.19 -3.46
C TRP A 149 -4.58 -11.10 -3.15
N SER A 150 -5.80 -10.58 -3.18
CA SER A 150 -7.01 -11.33 -2.84
C SER A 150 -7.33 -12.44 -3.85
N ALA A 151 -7.09 -12.21 -5.15
CA ALA A 151 -7.39 -13.17 -6.20
C ALA A 151 -6.26 -14.17 -6.47
N LEU A 152 -5.01 -13.85 -6.09
CA LEU A 152 -3.80 -14.58 -6.50
C LEU A 152 -3.75 -14.84 -8.01
N ASP A 153 -4.18 -13.83 -8.79
CA ASP A 153 -4.25 -13.87 -10.24
C ASP A 153 -3.00 -13.21 -10.85
N LEU A 154 -2.29 -13.97 -11.70
CA LEU A 154 -1.03 -13.51 -12.28
C LEU A 154 -1.21 -12.34 -13.25
N ASP A 155 -2.31 -12.31 -14.01
CA ASP A 155 -2.56 -11.23 -14.98
C ASP A 155 -2.89 -9.92 -14.24
N VAL A 156 -3.67 -9.99 -13.16
CA VAL A 156 -3.92 -8.84 -12.29
C VAL A 156 -2.61 -8.37 -11.63
N ALA A 157 -1.80 -9.30 -11.12
CA ALA A 157 -0.52 -8.98 -10.51
C ALA A 157 0.47 -8.34 -11.53
N ASN A 158 0.47 -8.81 -12.78
CA ASN A 158 1.28 -8.21 -13.85
C ASN A 158 0.87 -6.78 -14.15
N ARG A 159 -0.45 -6.49 -14.22
CA ARG A 159 -0.93 -5.12 -14.42
C ARG A 159 -0.61 -4.22 -13.21
N ALA A 160 -0.82 -4.73 -12.00
CA ALA A 160 -0.48 -4.00 -10.77
C ALA A 160 1.02 -3.66 -10.69
N ALA A 161 1.89 -4.58 -11.09
CA ALA A 161 3.34 -4.40 -11.09
C ALA A 161 3.88 -3.58 -12.29
N ALA A 162 3.04 -3.27 -13.29
CA ALA A 162 3.47 -2.50 -14.44
C ALA A 162 3.93 -1.09 -14.02
N GLU A 163 5.10 -0.68 -14.52
CA GLU A 163 5.56 0.69 -14.29
C GLU A 163 4.59 1.69 -14.94
N THR A 164 4.16 2.66 -14.17
CA THR A 164 3.47 3.83 -14.74
C THR A 164 4.56 4.72 -15.37
N PRO A 165 4.30 5.35 -16.53
CA PRO A 165 5.23 6.35 -17.04
C PRO A 165 5.44 7.43 -15.97
N ALA A 166 6.57 7.31 -15.26
CA ALA A 166 6.88 8.20 -14.15
C ALA A 166 7.00 9.64 -14.65
N GLY A 167 6.42 10.57 -13.91
CA GLY A 167 6.74 11.98 -14.06
C GLY A 167 5.85 12.81 -14.96
N LEU A 168 4.84 12.27 -15.70
CA LEU A 168 3.99 13.13 -16.51
C LEU A 168 3.12 14.05 -15.64
N ALA A 169 2.42 13.51 -14.66
CA ALA A 169 1.61 14.29 -13.73
C ALA A 169 2.47 15.20 -12.86
N SER A 170 3.61 14.71 -12.35
CA SER A 170 4.57 15.51 -11.60
C SER A 170 5.15 16.66 -12.44
N SER A 171 5.42 16.44 -13.74
CA SER A 171 5.89 17.50 -14.64
C SER A 171 4.82 18.55 -14.87
N GLN A 172 3.55 18.15 -15.04
CA GLN A 172 2.41 19.06 -15.16
C GLN A 172 2.18 19.87 -13.88
N LEU A 173 2.36 19.23 -12.71
CA LEU A 173 2.26 19.91 -11.43
C LEU A 173 3.34 21.01 -11.29
N VAL A 174 4.58 20.67 -11.59
CA VAL A 174 5.71 21.61 -11.58
C VAL A 174 5.47 22.78 -12.57
N GLU A 175 5.02 22.48 -13.80
CA GLU A 175 4.70 23.50 -14.79
C GLU A 175 3.62 24.48 -14.30
N ALA A 176 2.54 23.93 -13.69
CA ALA A 176 1.46 24.77 -13.15
C ALA A 176 1.93 25.68 -12.00
N LEU A 177 2.83 25.15 -11.14
CA LEU A 177 3.39 25.91 -10.02
C LEU A 177 4.41 26.98 -10.47
N LEU A 178 5.24 26.68 -11.46
CA LEU A 178 6.20 27.66 -12.03
C LEU A 178 5.49 28.81 -12.75
N ALA A 179 4.28 28.60 -13.24
CA ALA A 179 3.47 29.64 -13.88
C ALA A 179 2.69 30.51 -12.86
N TYR A 180 2.74 30.19 -11.57
CA TYR A 180 2.00 30.91 -10.54
C TYR A 180 2.82 32.12 -10.05
N ASP A 181 2.24 33.31 -10.18
CA ASP A 181 2.80 34.60 -9.75
C ASP A 181 1.98 35.28 -8.62
N GLY A 182 1.03 34.54 -8.03
CA GLY A 182 0.14 35.03 -6.98
C GLY A 182 0.82 35.11 -5.58
N PRO A 183 0.05 35.51 -4.57
CA PRO A 183 0.55 35.61 -3.20
C PRO A 183 0.95 34.23 -2.65
N ASP A 184 1.83 34.24 -1.64
CA ASP A 184 2.27 33.03 -0.92
C ASP A 184 2.88 31.93 -1.81
N GLY A 185 3.41 32.28 -2.99
CA GLY A 185 3.89 31.33 -3.99
C GLY A 185 4.84 30.26 -3.47
N VAL A 186 5.73 30.59 -2.51
CA VAL A 186 6.61 29.60 -1.86
C VAL A 186 5.81 28.60 -1.03
N ALA A 187 4.87 29.06 -0.21
CA ALA A 187 4.06 28.19 0.63
C ALA A 187 3.16 27.29 -0.21
N VAL A 188 2.48 27.87 -1.23
CA VAL A 188 1.69 27.14 -2.20
C VAL A 188 2.51 26.04 -2.87
N THR A 189 3.69 26.39 -3.41
CA THR A 189 4.57 25.41 -4.07
C THR A 189 4.98 24.29 -3.14
N LEU A 190 5.44 24.60 -1.92
CA LEU A 190 5.89 23.60 -0.96
C LEU A 190 4.77 22.62 -0.56
N ARG A 191 3.58 23.15 -0.25
CA ARG A 191 2.44 22.30 0.18
C ARG A 191 1.94 21.43 -0.95
N THR A 192 1.78 21.99 -2.14
CA THR A 192 1.35 21.25 -3.33
C THR A 192 2.35 20.17 -3.72
N MET A 193 3.66 20.47 -3.69
CA MET A 193 4.71 19.48 -3.99
C MET A 193 4.77 18.36 -2.96
N VAL A 194 4.55 18.64 -1.67
CA VAL A 194 4.49 17.60 -0.62
C VAL A 194 3.34 16.64 -0.90
N ALA A 195 2.15 17.15 -1.24
CA ALA A 195 1.01 16.32 -1.59
C ALA A 195 1.27 15.50 -2.87
N GLY A 196 1.74 16.14 -3.94
CA GLY A 196 2.02 15.47 -5.21
C GLY A 196 3.05 14.36 -5.09
N GLN A 197 4.17 14.61 -4.38
CA GLN A 197 5.19 13.60 -4.14
C GLN A 197 4.67 12.42 -3.32
N ALA A 198 3.78 12.66 -2.36
CA ALA A 198 3.17 11.58 -1.58
C ALA A 198 2.28 10.70 -2.47
N LEU A 199 1.46 11.31 -3.34
CA LEU A 199 0.60 10.59 -4.28
C LEU A 199 1.38 9.75 -5.30
N ASP A 200 2.47 10.28 -5.88
CA ASP A 200 3.36 9.50 -6.76
C ASP A 200 3.92 8.28 -6.02
N ARG A 201 4.40 8.48 -4.78
CA ARG A 201 4.98 7.38 -4.00
C ARG A 201 3.96 6.32 -3.61
N ILE A 202 2.69 6.68 -3.38
CA ILE A 202 1.61 5.70 -3.18
C ILE A 202 1.52 4.77 -4.40
N ALA A 203 1.53 5.34 -5.61
CA ALA A 203 1.47 4.55 -6.84
C ALA A 203 2.71 3.66 -7.02
N ASP A 204 3.91 4.13 -6.66
CA ASP A 204 5.15 3.35 -6.69
C ASP A 204 5.08 2.15 -5.73
N HIS A 205 4.66 2.38 -4.47
CA HIS A 205 4.50 1.31 -3.48
C HIS A 205 3.41 0.31 -3.88
N ALA A 206 2.33 0.76 -4.52
CA ALA A 206 1.32 -0.14 -5.09
C ALA A 206 1.90 -1.05 -6.19
N ALA A 207 2.80 -0.54 -7.05
CA ALA A 207 3.48 -1.36 -8.04
C ALA A 207 4.42 -2.40 -7.38
N VAL A 208 5.10 -2.03 -6.29
CA VAL A 208 5.90 -2.97 -5.49
C VAL A 208 5.02 -4.08 -4.90
N LEU A 209 3.83 -3.76 -4.37
CA LEU A 209 2.87 -4.77 -3.92
C LEU A 209 2.50 -5.76 -5.05
N GLY A 210 2.22 -5.25 -6.25
CA GLY A 210 1.95 -6.08 -7.43
C GLY A 210 3.11 -7.04 -7.75
N ALA A 211 4.35 -6.55 -7.71
CA ALA A 211 5.54 -7.37 -7.93
C ALA A 211 5.70 -8.46 -6.85
N ARG A 212 5.36 -8.16 -5.59
CA ARG A 212 5.37 -9.15 -4.50
C ARG A 212 4.35 -10.26 -4.71
N VAL A 213 3.16 -9.91 -5.16
CA VAL A 213 2.13 -10.89 -5.48
C VAL A 213 2.56 -11.78 -6.66
N ARG A 214 3.20 -11.21 -7.70
CA ARG A 214 3.79 -12.01 -8.78
C ARG A 214 4.78 -13.04 -8.26
N TYR A 215 5.69 -12.62 -7.37
CA TYR A 215 6.63 -13.53 -6.73
C TYR A 215 5.92 -14.61 -5.90
N LEU A 216 4.91 -14.24 -5.12
CA LEU A 216 4.11 -15.19 -4.34
C LEU A 216 3.52 -16.29 -5.22
N ILE A 217 2.98 -15.93 -6.38
CA ILE A 217 2.34 -16.86 -7.32
C ILE A 217 3.38 -17.73 -8.04
N THR A 218 4.42 -17.13 -8.60
CA THR A 218 5.35 -17.82 -9.51
C THR A 218 6.55 -18.43 -8.81
N GLY A 219 6.99 -17.84 -7.70
CA GLY A 219 8.25 -18.18 -7.04
C GLY A 219 9.51 -17.70 -7.80
N ASP A 220 9.35 -16.92 -8.86
CA ASP A 220 10.44 -16.41 -9.68
C ASP A 220 11.10 -15.18 -9.03
N PRO A 221 12.38 -15.25 -8.61
CA PRO A 221 13.08 -14.16 -7.96
C PRO A 221 13.29 -12.93 -8.88
N ASP A 222 13.22 -13.07 -10.20
CA ASP A 222 13.34 -11.94 -11.11
C ASP A 222 12.22 -10.92 -10.92
N HIS A 223 11.08 -11.35 -10.38
CA HIS A 223 9.98 -10.45 -10.00
C HIS A 223 10.30 -9.56 -8.79
N LEU A 224 11.36 -9.84 -8.05
CA LEU A 224 11.83 -9.03 -6.93
C LEU A 224 12.79 -7.90 -7.35
N ALA A 225 13.28 -7.92 -8.59
CA ALA A 225 14.25 -6.94 -9.09
C ALA A 225 13.69 -5.51 -9.17
N ALA A 226 12.36 -5.34 -9.17
CA ALA A 226 11.69 -4.02 -9.14
C ALA A 226 11.95 -3.23 -7.84
N GLU A 227 12.51 -3.88 -6.79
CA GLU A 227 12.78 -3.26 -5.48
C GLU A 227 14.07 -2.43 -5.42
N VAL A 228 14.93 -2.56 -6.38
CA VAL A 228 16.31 -2.04 -6.32
C VAL A 228 16.46 -0.68 -7.03
N ARG A 229 15.33 -0.06 -7.41
CA ARG A 229 15.34 1.24 -8.12
C ARG A 229 14.84 2.40 -7.28
#